data_b3e2997eab610161b5dfa7591fe76fb7
#
_entry.id   b3e2997eab610161b5dfa7591fe76fb7
#
_cell.length_a   1.000
_cell.length_b   1.000
_cell.length_c   1.000
_cell.angle_alpha   90.00
_cell.angle_beta   90.00
_cell.angle_gamma   90.00
#
_symmetry.space_group_name_H-M   'P 1'
#
loop_
_entity.id
_entity.type
_entity.pdbx_description
1 polymer ?
#
loop_
_entity_poly.entity_id
_entity_poly.type
_entity_poly.pdbx_seq_one_letter_code
_entity_poly.pdbx_strand_id
1 'polypeptide(L)'
;MRGIISVMLCVAMVLSLLTVSSVEASEQGKSTEPALEYVVVDKPSVTTPGTQKIVVGYNKDTVLTGAVLRYKNTSTNEEYSVEASEIQESAAVFEMTYEDESWTGTYSIEDITYTADGKEYSLNFKKCGIEGKFAVNQICETDPDAVVEGEKTEENTDISDADISFTAITQDGTVHEEDSIADVINDAIDTQSADSQIATYAGRTSTRLVVVLDPGHGGFDPGTSGNGANEKTLTLKIAKYCKEALEKNGRIQVYMTRESDTSVGGATDVSSDLRNRITFAVSKNADLFVSIHLNSAGASAYGAEVYYPNSNYRSDIGQEGQKLASSIQKQLVSLGLYNRGVKINNSANSKYPDGSVQDYYYVIQQSKRNGFPGIIVEHAFLSNASDYQKYLSSDEKLKALGEADARGILEYINNNVQFGNWQQNGSQWKFVYYNGKYAVNCWEKIDGFWYHFDGNGIMQTGWLNLSGTWYYLNPNGAMQTGWLKLNNVWYYLNASGAMQVGWLNLGGTWY
;
A
#
# COMPACT_ATOMS: atom_id res chain seq x y z
N MET A 1 12.43 -16.24 7.18
CA MET A 1 12.50 -16.70 5.78
C MET A 1 11.20 -16.57 4.98
N ARG A 2 9.98 -16.52 5.56
CA ARG A 2 8.72 -16.36 4.77
C ARG A 2 8.31 -14.91 4.48
N GLY A 3 8.79 -13.93 5.21
CA GLY A 3 8.43 -12.51 5.00
C GLY A 3 9.20 -11.83 3.86
N ILE A 4 10.41 -12.28 3.60
CA ILE A 4 11.29 -11.72 2.56
C ILE A 4 10.83 -12.13 1.15
N ILE A 5 10.30 -13.36 1.02
CA ILE A 5 9.80 -13.87 -0.29
C ILE A 5 8.60 -13.05 -0.80
N SER A 6 7.77 -12.47 0.08
CA SER A 6 6.58 -11.70 -0.32
C SER A 6 6.95 -10.32 -0.91
N VAL A 7 7.94 -9.66 -0.34
CA VAL A 7 8.46 -8.36 -0.87
C VAL A 7 9.14 -8.55 -2.23
N MET A 8 9.82 -9.67 -2.42
CA MET A 8 10.49 -10.01 -3.67
C MET A 8 9.56 -10.34 -4.82
N LEU A 9 8.44 -11.00 -4.55
CA LEU A 9 7.50 -11.33 -5.63
C LEU A 9 6.88 -10.06 -6.24
N CYS A 10 6.70 -9.00 -5.44
CA CYS A 10 6.26 -7.70 -5.93
C CYS A 10 7.36 -6.99 -6.75
N VAL A 11 8.60 -7.02 -6.31
CA VAL A 11 9.73 -6.40 -7.03
C VAL A 11 10.00 -7.13 -8.36
N ALA A 12 9.94 -8.46 -8.38
CA ALA A 12 10.12 -9.24 -9.61
C ALA A 12 9.02 -9.02 -10.66
N MET A 13 7.79 -8.70 -10.26
CA MET A 13 6.70 -8.38 -11.20
C MET A 13 6.85 -6.99 -11.83
N VAL A 14 7.52 -6.05 -11.16
CA VAL A 14 7.71 -4.67 -11.66
C VAL A 14 8.92 -4.55 -12.59
N LEU A 15 9.92 -5.39 -12.41
CA LEU A 15 11.07 -5.48 -13.29
C LEU A 15 10.75 -5.71 -14.78
N SER A 16 9.54 -6.18 -15.10
CA SER A 16 9.10 -6.35 -16.48
C SER A 16 8.55 -5.07 -17.14
N LEU A 17 8.37 -3.98 -16.39
CA LEU A 17 7.70 -2.76 -16.86
C LEU A 17 8.63 -1.54 -17.02
N LEU A 18 9.83 -1.56 -16.44
CA LEU A 18 10.79 -0.47 -16.54
C LEU A 18 11.89 -0.80 -17.56
N THR A 19 11.53 -0.78 -18.86
CA THR A 19 12.56 -0.77 -19.90
C THR A 19 13.02 0.66 -20.13
N VAL A 20 14.18 0.99 -19.65
CA VAL A 20 14.83 2.27 -19.90
C VAL A 20 15.39 2.28 -21.32
N SER A 21 15.16 3.38 -22.03
CA SER A 21 15.77 3.63 -23.34
C SER A 21 17.28 3.69 -23.20
N SER A 22 17.96 2.75 -23.86
CA SER A 22 19.41 2.76 -23.99
C SER A 22 19.90 4.08 -24.58
N VAL A 23 20.86 4.70 -23.91
CA VAL A 23 21.73 5.71 -24.50
C VAL A 23 22.35 5.10 -25.76
N GLU A 24 22.22 5.77 -26.91
CA GLU A 24 22.79 5.35 -28.18
C GLU A 24 24.28 5.06 -28.02
N ALA A 25 24.62 3.78 -27.90
CA ALA A 25 25.94 3.28 -28.27
C ALA A 25 25.85 2.82 -29.70
N SER A 26 26.70 3.43 -30.54
CA SER A 26 26.88 3.13 -31.96
C SER A 26 26.85 1.64 -32.26
N GLU A 27 26.15 1.28 -33.34
CA GLU A 27 26.07 -0.05 -33.91
C GLU A 27 27.40 -0.80 -33.89
N GLN A 28 27.50 -1.81 -33.03
CA GLN A 28 28.23 -3.05 -33.27
C GLN A 28 28.05 -4.01 -32.09
N GLY A 29 27.25 -5.05 -32.29
CA GLY A 29 27.21 -6.25 -31.44
C GLY A 29 26.27 -6.11 -30.23
N LYS A 30 25.37 -7.07 -30.04
CA LYS A 30 24.59 -7.24 -28.81
C LYS A 30 25.51 -7.16 -27.60
N SER A 31 25.46 -6.05 -26.85
CA SER A 31 26.13 -5.93 -25.57
C SER A 31 25.44 -6.88 -24.59
N THR A 32 26.18 -7.85 -24.10
CA THR A 32 25.78 -8.74 -22.99
C THR A 32 26.13 -8.11 -21.63
N GLU A 33 26.34 -6.79 -21.57
CA GLU A 33 26.68 -6.12 -20.35
C GLU A 33 25.43 -5.91 -19.49
N PRO A 34 25.51 -6.16 -18.17
CA PRO A 34 24.42 -5.91 -17.24
C PRO A 34 24.04 -4.42 -17.24
N ALA A 35 22.79 -4.14 -17.50
CA ALA A 35 22.26 -2.77 -17.46
C ALA A 35 21.55 -2.52 -16.12
N LEU A 36 21.86 -1.40 -15.49
CA LEU A 36 21.18 -0.92 -14.30
C LEU A 36 19.73 -0.56 -14.67
N GLU A 37 18.77 -1.03 -13.90
CA GLU A 37 17.35 -0.74 -14.12
C GLU A 37 16.78 0.22 -13.08
N TYR A 38 17.12 0.04 -11.80
CA TYR A 38 16.61 0.91 -10.74
C TYR A 38 17.52 0.97 -9.52
N VAL A 39 17.38 2.05 -8.74
CA VAL A 39 17.93 2.19 -7.40
C VAL A 39 16.79 2.62 -6.48
N VAL A 40 16.62 1.95 -5.36
CA VAL A 40 15.61 2.28 -4.35
C VAL A 40 16.30 2.54 -3.02
N VAL A 41 16.01 3.66 -2.41
CA VAL A 41 16.40 4.02 -1.04
C VAL A 41 15.17 3.86 -0.16
N ASP A 42 15.23 3.00 0.86
CA ASP A 42 14.04 2.66 1.66
C ASP A 42 13.58 3.78 2.59
N LYS A 43 14.48 4.70 2.95
CA LYS A 43 14.20 5.86 3.81
C LYS A 43 15.02 7.05 3.37
N PRO A 44 14.41 8.22 3.11
CA PRO A 44 15.17 9.43 2.81
C PRO A 44 15.95 9.92 4.02
N SER A 45 15.48 9.66 5.25
CA SER A 45 16.13 10.01 6.50
C SER A 45 16.07 8.87 7.52
N VAL A 46 17.16 8.68 8.26
CA VAL A 46 17.31 7.64 9.30
C VAL A 46 17.77 8.30 10.59
N THR A 47 17.14 7.94 11.72
CA THR A 47 17.59 8.33 13.05
C THR A 47 18.45 7.23 13.69
N THR A 48 19.50 7.61 14.44
CA THR A 48 20.35 6.65 15.13
C THR A 48 19.81 6.31 16.52
N PRO A 49 19.86 5.02 16.95
CA PRO A 49 20.32 3.88 16.15
C PRO A 49 19.27 3.49 15.10
N GLY A 50 19.73 3.21 13.88
CA GLY A 50 18.82 2.89 12.78
C GLY A 50 19.50 2.22 11.60
N THR A 51 18.70 1.68 10.70
CA THR A 51 19.16 0.94 9.52
C THR A 51 18.57 1.53 8.26
N GLN A 52 19.42 1.74 7.26
CA GLN A 52 19.08 2.13 5.90
C GLN A 52 19.23 0.92 4.97
N LYS A 53 18.28 0.73 4.06
CA LYS A 53 18.40 -0.25 2.98
C LYS A 53 18.41 0.45 1.63
N ILE A 54 19.31 0.00 0.76
CA ILE A 54 19.37 0.42 -0.63
C ILE A 54 19.30 -0.83 -1.49
N VAL A 55 18.44 -0.83 -2.49
CA VAL A 55 18.31 -1.92 -3.46
C VAL A 55 18.73 -1.41 -4.83
N VAL A 56 19.65 -2.13 -5.47
CA VAL A 56 20.10 -1.83 -6.84
C VAL A 56 19.71 -2.99 -7.73
N GLY A 57 18.86 -2.73 -8.71
CA GLY A 57 18.35 -3.73 -9.65
C GLY A 57 18.95 -3.59 -11.04
N TYR A 58 19.14 -4.73 -11.69
CA TYR A 58 19.69 -4.89 -13.03
C TYR A 58 18.69 -5.62 -13.92
N ASN A 59 18.93 -5.61 -15.22
CA ASN A 59 18.09 -6.37 -16.14
C ASN A 59 18.01 -7.87 -15.74
N LYS A 60 16.86 -8.47 -15.94
CA LYS A 60 16.51 -9.82 -15.44
C LYS A 60 17.40 -10.97 -15.93
N ASP A 61 18.22 -10.72 -16.98
CA ASP A 61 19.15 -11.71 -17.51
C ASP A 61 20.52 -11.64 -16.79
N THR A 62 20.67 -10.72 -15.82
CA THR A 62 21.90 -10.54 -15.04
C THR A 62 21.88 -11.43 -13.81
N VAL A 63 22.83 -12.35 -13.70
CA VAL A 63 23.02 -13.17 -12.51
C VAL A 63 24.18 -12.58 -11.71
N LEU A 64 23.86 -11.92 -10.59
CA LEU A 64 24.82 -11.33 -9.69
C LEU A 64 25.44 -12.39 -8.77
N THR A 65 26.73 -12.24 -8.46
CA THR A 65 27.44 -13.06 -7.47
C THR A 65 28.06 -12.25 -6.33
N GLY A 66 28.10 -10.92 -6.46
CA GLY A 66 28.57 -9.99 -5.44
C GLY A 66 28.37 -8.56 -5.87
N ALA A 67 28.24 -7.65 -4.92
CA ALA A 67 28.18 -6.21 -5.18
C ALA A 67 28.68 -5.41 -3.97
N VAL A 68 29.28 -4.25 -4.23
CA VAL A 68 29.76 -3.28 -3.25
C VAL A 68 29.26 -1.90 -3.66
N LEU A 69 28.50 -1.25 -2.79
CA LEU A 69 28.00 0.11 -2.96
C LEU A 69 28.97 1.08 -2.28
N ARG A 70 29.28 2.18 -2.98
CA ARG A 70 30.02 3.31 -2.39
C ARG A 70 29.11 4.53 -2.25
N TYR A 71 29.19 5.16 -1.09
CA TYR A 71 28.46 6.37 -0.76
C TYR A 71 29.37 7.34 0.01
N LYS A 72 28.99 8.60 0.05
CA LYS A 72 29.84 9.65 0.59
C LYS A 72 29.03 10.64 1.42
N ASN A 73 29.57 11.03 2.57
CA ASN A 73 29.04 12.17 3.33
C ASN A 73 29.27 13.47 2.54
N THR A 74 28.22 14.18 2.22
CA THR A 74 28.29 15.38 1.35
C THR A 74 28.94 16.57 2.02
N SER A 75 28.99 16.62 3.36
CA SER A 75 29.58 17.71 4.14
C SER A 75 31.05 17.48 4.45
N THR A 76 31.42 16.25 4.85
CA THR A 76 32.80 15.91 5.22
C THR A 76 33.63 15.40 4.06
N ASN A 77 32.98 14.97 2.95
CA ASN A 77 33.58 14.25 1.83
C ASN A 77 34.22 12.90 2.20
N GLU A 78 33.87 12.34 3.37
CA GLU A 78 34.30 10.99 3.74
C GLU A 78 33.55 9.96 2.91
N GLU A 79 34.30 8.97 2.39
CA GLU A 79 33.79 7.92 1.55
C GLU A 79 33.61 6.62 2.37
N TYR A 80 32.54 5.93 2.10
CA TYR A 80 32.17 4.68 2.74
C TYR A 80 31.83 3.62 1.68
N SER A 81 31.96 2.36 2.05
CA SER A 81 31.54 1.24 1.21
C SER A 81 30.81 0.20 2.03
N VAL A 82 29.84 -0.44 1.42
CA VAL A 82 29.06 -1.52 2.00
C VAL A 82 28.93 -2.67 1.00
N GLU A 83 29.21 -3.89 1.44
CA GLU A 83 28.95 -5.10 0.66
C GLU A 83 27.46 -5.41 0.66
N ALA A 84 26.97 -6.01 -0.41
CA ALA A 84 25.58 -6.45 -0.46
C ALA A 84 25.30 -7.45 0.65
N SER A 85 24.31 -7.15 1.47
CA SER A 85 23.83 -8.05 2.53
C SER A 85 23.06 -9.22 1.96
N GLU A 86 22.49 -9.07 0.75
CA GLU A 86 21.75 -10.10 0.04
C GLU A 86 21.92 -9.88 -1.48
N ILE A 87 22.16 -10.97 -2.21
CA ILE A 87 22.17 -11.00 -3.67
C ILE A 87 21.01 -11.86 -4.12
N GLN A 88 20.23 -11.33 -5.04
CA GLN A 88 19.04 -12.00 -5.54
C GLN A 88 19.03 -11.88 -7.07
N GLU A 89 19.10 -13.01 -7.79
CA GLU A 89 19.20 -13.11 -9.25
C GLU A 89 19.72 -11.83 -9.96
N SER A 90 18.88 -10.81 -10.10
CA SER A 90 19.18 -9.55 -10.77
C SER A 90 19.18 -8.32 -9.85
N ALA A 91 19.26 -8.48 -8.52
CA ALA A 91 19.30 -7.35 -7.59
C ALA A 91 20.29 -7.56 -6.44
N ALA A 92 20.88 -6.45 -5.98
CA ALA A 92 21.75 -6.40 -4.80
C ALA A 92 21.08 -5.54 -3.72
N VAL A 93 20.99 -6.06 -2.51
CA VAL A 93 20.47 -5.36 -1.33
C VAL A 93 21.63 -4.96 -0.43
N PHE A 94 21.68 -3.70 -0.06
CA PHE A 94 22.68 -3.13 0.83
C PHE A 94 21.99 -2.70 2.12
N GLU A 95 22.51 -3.14 3.27
CA GLU A 95 21.98 -2.78 4.58
C GLU A 95 23.09 -2.07 5.38
N MET A 96 22.84 -0.83 5.77
CA MET A 96 23.75 0.01 6.53
C MET A 96 23.13 0.31 7.89
N THR A 97 23.86 0.00 8.97
CA THR A 97 23.42 0.28 10.33
C THR A 97 24.23 1.44 10.90
N TYR A 98 23.53 2.43 11.44
CA TYR A 98 24.09 3.61 12.08
C TYR A 98 23.80 3.54 13.57
N GLU A 99 24.85 3.40 14.39
CA GLU A 99 24.69 3.07 15.81
C GLU A 99 24.53 4.33 16.68
N ASP A 100 25.15 5.44 16.30
CA ASP A 100 25.19 6.65 17.11
C ASP A 100 25.24 7.94 16.27
N GLU A 101 25.28 9.09 16.95
CA GLU A 101 25.25 10.42 16.34
C GLU A 101 26.51 10.78 15.53
N SER A 102 27.57 9.98 15.56
CA SER A 102 28.77 10.24 14.75
C SER A 102 28.51 10.13 13.25
N TRP A 103 27.44 9.44 12.88
CA TRP A 103 26.97 9.29 11.51
C TRP A 103 26.10 10.44 11.01
N THR A 104 25.86 11.47 11.83
CA THR A 104 24.98 12.58 11.45
C THR A 104 25.48 13.27 10.18
N GLY A 105 24.60 13.36 9.17
CA GLY A 105 24.93 14.02 7.89
C GLY A 105 24.06 13.59 6.74
N THR A 106 24.21 14.26 5.59
CA THR A 106 23.61 13.87 4.33
C THR A 106 24.62 13.08 3.51
N TYR A 107 24.17 12.02 2.88
CA TYR A 107 24.99 11.10 2.11
C TYR A 107 24.51 11.03 0.67
N SER A 108 25.45 10.95 -0.28
CA SER A 108 25.19 10.67 -1.69
C SER A 108 25.68 9.27 -2.06
N ILE A 109 24.92 8.58 -2.87
CA ILE A 109 25.30 7.30 -3.47
C ILE A 109 26.19 7.61 -4.68
N GLU A 110 27.41 7.09 -4.70
CA GLU A 110 28.42 7.48 -5.71
C GLU A 110 28.54 6.46 -6.85
N ASP A 111 28.80 5.22 -6.52
CA ASP A 111 28.97 4.14 -7.49
C ASP A 111 28.75 2.76 -6.89
N ILE A 112 28.64 1.78 -7.79
CA ILE A 112 28.55 0.38 -7.43
C ILE A 112 29.54 -0.44 -8.26
N THR A 113 30.25 -1.34 -7.59
CA THR A 113 31.02 -2.41 -8.22
C THR A 113 30.27 -3.73 -8.00
N TYR A 114 30.07 -4.51 -9.06
CA TYR A 114 29.35 -5.77 -8.96
C TYR A 114 29.95 -6.84 -9.85
N THR A 115 29.76 -8.11 -9.48
CA THR A 115 30.23 -9.27 -10.22
C THR A 115 29.02 -9.98 -10.84
N ALA A 116 29.06 -10.14 -12.17
CA ALA A 116 28.07 -10.89 -12.91
C ALA A 116 28.77 -11.76 -13.95
N ASP A 117 28.33 -13.01 -14.12
CA ASP A 117 28.91 -13.99 -15.06
C ASP A 117 30.43 -14.16 -14.93
N GLY A 118 30.93 -14.03 -13.68
CA GLY A 118 32.36 -14.14 -13.36
C GLY A 118 33.23 -12.96 -13.80
N LYS A 119 32.62 -11.84 -14.19
CA LYS A 119 33.28 -10.58 -14.52
C LYS A 119 32.88 -9.50 -13.55
N GLU A 120 33.83 -8.59 -13.28
CA GLU A 120 33.61 -7.40 -12.47
C GLU A 120 33.22 -6.22 -13.34
N TYR A 121 32.21 -5.48 -12.90
CA TYR A 121 31.70 -4.26 -13.53
C TYR A 121 31.66 -3.14 -12.51
N SER A 122 31.78 -1.90 -12.96
CA SER A 122 31.63 -0.72 -12.11
C SER A 122 30.77 0.33 -12.82
N LEU A 123 29.76 0.84 -12.10
CA LEU A 123 28.87 1.89 -12.57
C LEU A 123 28.92 3.07 -11.62
N ASN A 124 29.09 4.27 -12.18
CA ASN A 124 28.98 5.52 -11.42
C ASN A 124 27.57 6.10 -11.64
N PHE A 125 26.79 6.21 -10.56
CA PHE A 125 25.39 6.64 -10.62
C PHE A 125 25.20 8.01 -11.27
N LYS A 126 26.05 8.98 -10.93
CA LYS A 126 25.99 10.32 -11.51
C LYS A 126 26.23 10.33 -13.04
N LYS A 127 27.09 9.45 -13.55
CA LYS A 127 27.27 9.28 -14.99
C LYS A 127 26.09 8.61 -15.67
N CYS A 128 25.31 7.84 -14.92
CA CYS A 128 24.07 7.23 -15.38
C CYS A 128 22.85 8.17 -15.20
N GLY A 129 23.05 9.41 -14.75
CA GLY A 129 21.95 10.36 -14.51
C GLY A 129 21.22 10.16 -13.18
N ILE A 130 21.75 9.31 -12.29
CA ILE A 130 21.12 8.99 -11.01
C ILE A 130 21.78 9.80 -9.89
N GLU A 131 21.00 10.59 -9.16
CA GLU A 131 21.42 11.28 -7.94
C GLU A 131 20.63 10.72 -6.75
N GLY A 132 21.21 9.74 -6.04
CA GLY A 132 20.63 9.19 -4.81
C GLY A 132 21.21 9.87 -3.57
N LYS A 133 20.35 10.36 -2.69
CA LYS A 133 20.74 10.94 -1.40
C LYS A 133 19.87 10.38 -0.28
N PHE A 134 20.44 10.31 0.91
CA PHE A 134 19.74 10.04 2.15
C PHE A 134 20.41 10.77 3.30
N ALA A 135 19.76 10.91 4.44
CA ALA A 135 20.28 11.58 5.61
C ALA A 135 20.27 10.68 6.85
N VAL A 136 21.20 10.94 7.78
CA VAL A 136 21.21 10.32 9.11
C VAL A 136 21.14 11.44 10.15
N ASN A 137 20.17 11.37 11.06
CA ASN A 137 19.86 12.39 12.08
C ASN A 137 19.66 13.80 11.51
N GLN A 138 19.34 13.90 10.22
CA GLN A 138 19.07 15.16 9.52
C GLN A 138 17.95 14.93 8.52
N ILE A 139 17.32 16.02 8.10
CA ILE A 139 16.33 15.99 7.01
C ILE A 139 17.10 15.96 5.69
N CYS A 140 16.76 15.02 4.82
CA CYS A 140 17.31 15.00 3.47
C CYS A 140 16.76 16.20 2.67
N GLU A 141 17.62 16.93 1.96
CA GLU A 141 17.19 18.08 1.13
C GLU A 141 16.23 17.69 -0.03
N THR A 142 16.12 16.40 -0.31
CA THR A 142 15.19 15.83 -1.28
C THR A 142 13.87 15.42 -0.64
N ASP A 143 13.69 15.63 0.68
CA ASP A 143 12.44 15.39 1.39
C ASP A 143 11.57 16.66 1.25
N PRO A 144 10.49 16.65 0.43
CA PRO A 144 9.65 17.82 0.20
C PRO A 144 8.83 18.23 1.42
N ASP A 145 8.71 17.33 2.41
CA ASP A 145 7.98 17.57 3.65
C ASP A 145 8.90 17.98 4.82
N ALA A 146 10.17 18.32 4.52
CA ALA A 146 11.13 18.81 5.49
C ALA A 146 10.61 20.10 6.17
N VAL A 147 10.07 19.97 7.36
CA VAL A 147 9.69 21.11 8.17
C VAL A 147 10.95 21.78 8.70
N VAL A 148 11.29 22.95 8.14
CA VAL A 148 12.31 23.82 8.71
C VAL A 148 11.80 24.24 10.11
N GLU A 149 12.52 23.82 11.16
CA GLU A 149 12.23 24.27 12.53
C GLU A 149 12.32 25.81 12.61
N GLY A 150 11.19 26.46 12.59
CA GLY A 150 10.99 27.86 12.86
C GLY A 150 9.77 28.04 13.74
N GLU A 151 10.03 28.25 15.03
CA GLU A 151 9.07 28.61 16.08
C GLU A 151 8.14 27.51 16.60
N LYS A 152 8.55 26.93 17.76
CA LYS A 152 7.69 26.16 18.65
C LYS A 152 6.51 27.02 19.08
N THR A 153 5.34 26.78 18.51
CA THR A 153 4.09 26.97 19.21
C THR A 153 3.67 25.62 19.75
N GLU A 154 3.51 25.52 21.07
CA GLU A 154 2.99 24.33 21.75
C GLU A 154 1.54 24.07 21.34
N GLU A 155 1.31 23.37 20.23
CA GLU A 155 0.02 22.76 19.92
C GLU A 155 0.25 21.53 19.04
N ASN A 156 -0.07 20.37 19.63
CA ASN A 156 -0.18 19.04 19.02
C ASN A 156 1.09 18.49 18.35
N THR A 157 1.82 17.68 19.10
CA THR A 157 2.80 16.72 18.60
C THR A 157 2.12 15.42 18.13
N ASP A 158 1.08 15.48 17.33
CA ASP A 158 0.73 14.38 16.47
C ASP A 158 1.58 14.55 15.21
N ILE A 159 2.63 13.73 15.08
CA ILE A 159 3.37 13.58 13.83
C ILE A 159 2.30 13.15 12.83
N SER A 160 2.06 14.00 11.84
CA SER A 160 1.03 13.72 10.85
C SER A 160 1.46 12.53 10.02
N ASP A 161 0.53 11.62 9.73
CA ASP A 161 0.70 10.50 8.79
C ASP A 161 1.16 10.96 7.38
N ALA A 162 1.30 12.28 7.15
CA ALA A 162 1.67 12.87 5.87
C ALA A 162 3.19 12.86 5.58
N ASP A 163 4.02 12.55 6.59
CA ASP A 163 5.47 12.77 6.53
C ASP A 163 6.27 11.51 6.10
N ILE A 164 5.61 10.53 5.44
CA ILE A 164 6.27 9.27 5.03
C ILE A 164 6.36 9.22 3.51
N SER A 165 7.55 9.36 2.95
CA SER A 165 7.80 9.19 1.51
C SER A 165 8.91 8.18 1.22
N PHE A 166 8.87 7.59 0.02
CA PHE A 166 9.94 6.78 -0.55
C PHE A 166 10.49 7.49 -1.78
N THR A 167 11.79 7.55 -1.88
CA THR A 167 12.44 8.12 -3.05
C THR A 167 12.88 7.01 -3.98
N ALA A 168 12.28 6.93 -5.16
CA ALA A 168 12.77 6.11 -6.26
C ALA A 168 13.44 7.00 -7.30
N ILE A 169 14.60 6.58 -7.76
CA ILE A 169 15.37 7.31 -8.75
C ILE A 169 15.52 6.43 -9.98
N THR A 170 14.96 6.88 -11.09
CA THR A 170 15.03 6.18 -12.36
C THR A 170 16.33 6.49 -13.10
N GLN A 171 16.71 5.67 -14.08
CA GLN A 171 17.96 5.81 -14.83
C GLN A 171 18.06 7.14 -15.62
N ASP A 172 16.93 7.78 -15.95
CA ASP A 172 16.89 9.10 -16.59
C ASP A 172 17.07 10.26 -15.59
N GLY A 173 17.27 9.95 -14.30
CA GLY A 173 17.44 10.94 -13.24
C GLY A 173 16.12 11.52 -12.73
N THR A 174 14.98 10.99 -13.13
CA THR A 174 13.68 11.42 -12.59
C THR A 174 13.56 10.89 -11.17
N VAL A 175 13.34 11.79 -10.22
CA VAL A 175 13.08 11.45 -8.82
C VAL A 175 11.58 11.29 -8.66
N HIS A 176 11.15 10.10 -8.28
CA HIS A 176 9.77 9.82 -7.89
C HIS A 176 9.75 9.70 -6.37
N GLU A 177 9.11 10.65 -5.71
CA GLU A 177 8.86 10.61 -4.28
C GLU A 177 7.48 10.02 -4.07
N GLU A 178 7.46 8.81 -3.56
CA GLU A 178 6.24 8.06 -3.33
C GLU A 178 6.21 7.52 -1.90
N ASP A 179 5.02 7.45 -1.34
CA ASP A 179 4.80 7.04 0.04
C ASP A 179 5.02 5.54 0.29
N SER A 180 5.25 4.76 -0.78
CA SER A 180 5.63 3.34 -0.67
C SER A 180 6.29 2.81 -1.94
N ILE A 181 7.07 1.73 -1.83
CA ILE A 181 7.60 0.99 -2.99
C ILE A 181 6.46 0.52 -3.92
N ALA A 182 5.30 0.17 -3.36
CA ALA A 182 4.12 -0.19 -4.13
C ALA A 182 3.58 1.00 -4.95
N ASP A 183 3.78 2.23 -4.50
CA ASP A 183 3.32 3.44 -5.18
C ASP A 183 4.22 3.80 -6.36
N VAL A 184 5.53 3.66 -6.20
CA VAL A 184 6.49 3.74 -7.32
C VAL A 184 6.11 2.75 -8.43
N ILE A 185 5.67 1.57 -8.04
CA ILE A 185 5.20 0.51 -8.93
C ILE A 185 3.87 0.90 -9.60
N ASN A 186 2.94 1.40 -8.83
CA ASN A 186 1.62 1.78 -9.32
C ASN A 186 1.68 3.04 -10.21
N ASP A 187 2.55 3.99 -9.90
CA ASP A 187 2.75 5.20 -10.71
C ASP A 187 3.33 4.85 -12.09
N ALA A 188 4.25 3.89 -12.15
CA ALA A 188 4.73 3.33 -13.41
C ALA A 188 3.63 2.60 -14.22
N ILE A 189 2.60 2.08 -13.54
CA ILE A 189 1.44 1.42 -14.15
C ILE A 189 0.37 2.45 -14.53
N ASP A 190 0.10 3.47 -13.71
CA ASP A 190 -0.99 4.44 -13.89
C ASP A 190 -0.70 5.53 -14.93
N THR A 191 0.55 5.89 -15.16
CA THR A 191 0.91 6.77 -16.29
C THR A 191 0.50 6.19 -17.66
N GLN A 192 0.11 4.93 -17.69
CA GLN A 192 -0.37 4.24 -18.91
C GLN A 192 -1.89 4.10 -19.00
N SER A 193 -2.66 4.43 -17.96
CA SER A 193 -4.10 4.10 -17.88
C SER A 193 -5.07 5.27 -17.96
N ALA A 194 -4.67 6.43 -18.49
CA ALA A 194 -5.52 7.62 -18.56
C ALA A 194 -6.79 7.50 -19.45
N ASP A 195 -7.10 6.33 -19.97
CA ASP A 195 -8.29 6.13 -20.82
C ASP A 195 -8.96 4.78 -20.59
N SER A 196 -9.66 4.60 -19.46
CA SER A 196 -10.66 3.55 -19.37
C SER A 196 -11.75 3.90 -18.36
N GLN A 197 -12.93 4.26 -18.90
CA GLN A 197 -14.16 4.19 -18.12
C GLN A 197 -14.44 2.73 -17.75
N ILE A 198 -14.00 2.32 -16.57
CA ILE A 198 -14.46 1.06 -15.99
C ILE A 198 -15.86 1.29 -15.43
N ALA A 199 -16.76 0.44 -15.89
CA ALA A 199 -18.16 0.42 -15.48
C ALA A 199 -18.30 0.55 -13.97
N THR A 200 -19.23 1.41 -13.57
CA THR A 200 -19.67 1.66 -12.20
C THR A 200 -19.78 0.37 -11.40
N TYR A 201 -19.11 0.35 -10.28
CA TYR A 201 -19.11 -0.70 -9.26
C TYR A 201 -20.56 -1.01 -8.82
N ALA A 202 -21.15 -2.05 -9.36
CA ALA A 202 -22.39 -2.63 -8.86
C ALA A 202 -22.05 -3.76 -7.90
N GLY A 203 -21.81 -3.44 -6.65
CA GLY A 203 -21.65 -4.43 -5.57
C GLY A 203 -20.39 -5.31 -5.69
N ARG A 204 -19.72 -5.53 -4.58
CA ARG A 204 -18.56 -6.44 -4.50
C ARG A 204 -19.04 -7.88 -4.40
N THR A 205 -18.46 -8.77 -5.20
CA THR A 205 -18.78 -10.20 -5.15
C THR A 205 -17.60 -10.98 -4.56
N SER A 206 -17.84 -11.79 -3.54
CA SER A 206 -16.79 -12.51 -2.82
C SER A 206 -17.27 -13.88 -2.33
N THR A 207 -16.35 -14.84 -2.22
CA THR A 207 -16.57 -16.09 -1.51
C THR A 207 -16.36 -15.90 -0.01
N ARG A 208 -15.40 -15.06 0.36
CA ARG A 208 -15.04 -14.71 1.73
C ARG A 208 -14.49 -13.30 1.76
N LEU A 209 -14.86 -12.51 2.75
CA LEU A 209 -14.37 -11.16 2.91
C LEU A 209 -13.28 -11.09 3.98
N VAL A 210 -12.21 -10.37 3.69
CA VAL A 210 -11.11 -10.12 4.62
C VAL A 210 -11.23 -8.72 5.23
N VAL A 211 -11.41 -8.67 6.54
CA VAL A 211 -11.41 -7.43 7.33
C VAL A 211 -10.13 -7.37 8.14
N VAL A 212 -9.37 -6.30 7.95
CA VAL A 212 -8.23 -6.00 8.82
C VAL A 212 -8.63 -4.92 9.81
N LEU A 213 -8.61 -5.27 11.09
CA LEU A 213 -8.77 -4.35 12.20
C LEU A 213 -7.39 -3.85 12.61
N ASP A 214 -7.27 -2.55 12.74
CA ASP A 214 -6.01 -1.90 13.09
C ASP A 214 -6.15 -1.16 14.42
N PRO A 215 -5.80 -1.78 15.56
CA PRO A 215 -5.76 -1.07 16.83
C PRO A 215 -4.68 -0.01 16.78
N GLY A 216 -5.06 1.27 16.77
CA GLY A 216 -4.13 2.39 16.69
C GLY A 216 -3.06 2.35 17.77
N HIS A 217 -1.87 2.91 17.48
CA HIS A 217 -0.72 2.97 18.38
C HIS A 217 -0.20 1.58 18.81
N GLY A 218 0.65 1.51 19.84
CA GLY A 218 1.17 0.27 20.39
C GLY A 218 2.69 0.30 20.61
N GLY A 219 3.19 -0.55 21.49
CA GLY A 219 4.61 -0.60 21.81
C GLY A 219 5.16 0.74 22.33
N PHE A 220 6.06 1.35 21.59
CA PHE A 220 6.67 2.64 21.93
C PHE A 220 5.67 3.82 21.87
N ASP A 221 4.66 3.73 21.01
CA ASP A 221 3.64 4.77 20.83
C ASP A 221 2.44 4.54 21.76
N PRO A 222 2.26 5.37 22.81
CA PRO A 222 1.13 5.25 23.71
C PRO A 222 -0.18 5.78 23.13
N GLY A 223 -0.15 6.56 22.03
CA GLY A 223 -1.23 7.42 21.61
C GLY A 223 -1.55 8.48 22.65
N THR A 224 -2.73 9.06 22.58
CA THR A 224 -3.16 10.02 23.61
C THR A 224 -3.33 9.38 24.98
N SER A 225 -3.10 10.16 26.02
CA SER A 225 -3.25 9.73 27.41
C SER A 225 -4.22 10.67 28.13
N GLY A 226 -5.15 10.10 28.88
CA GLY A 226 -6.15 10.86 29.62
C GLY A 226 -6.89 10.01 30.63
N ASN A 227 -7.40 10.63 31.70
CA ASN A 227 -8.21 9.98 32.73
C ASN A 227 -7.57 8.68 33.31
N GLY A 228 -6.23 8.59 33.31
CA GLY A 228 -5.48 7.44 33.84
C GLY A 228 -5.38 6.25 32.87
N ALA A 229 -5.69 6.44 31.59
CA ALA A 229 -5.58 5.42 30.55
C ALA A 229 -4.77 5.91 29.35
N ASN A 230 -4.20 4.98 28.58
CA ASN A 230 -3.53 5.22 27.31
C ASN A 230 -4.37 4.67 26.17
N GLU A 231 -4.42 5.39 25.08
CA GLU A 231 -5.17 5.04 23.89
C GLU A 231 -4.82 3.64 23.38
N LYS A 232 -3.53 3.33 23.19
CA LYS A 232 -3.07 2.02 22.70
C LYS A 232 -3.66 0.80 23.43
N THR A 233 -3.96 0.96 24.72
CA THR A 233 -4.53 -0.13 25.53
C THR A 233 -6.02 -0.29 25.28
N LEU A 234 -6.74 0.82 25.12
CA LEU A 234 -8.17 0.82 24.93
C LEU A 234 -8.53 0.40 23.48
N THR A 235 -7.80 0.91 22.49
CA THR A 235 -8.00 0.55 21.07
C THR A 235 -7.77 -0.94 20.83
N LEU A 236 -6.76 -1.54 21.47
CA LEU A 236 -6.52 -2.98 21.40
C LEU A 236 -7.69 -3.79 21.94
N LYS A 237 -8.31 -3.36 23.05
CA LYS A 237 -9.47 -4.03 23.63
C LYS A 237 -10.69 -3.89 22.75
N ILE A 238 -10.99 -2.69 22.24
CA ILE A 238 -12.11 -2.45 21.31
C ILE A 238 -11.98 -3.33 20.07
N ALA A 239 -10.78 -3.37 19.46
CA ALA A 239 -10.51 -4.18 18.29
C ALA A 239 -10.70 -5.68 18.55
N LYS A 240 -10.26 -6.19 19.71
CA LYS A 240 -10.47 -7.60 20.09
C LYS A 240 -11.96 -7.94 20.21
N TYR A 241 -12.76 -7.08 20.82
CA TYR A 241 -14.20 -7.28 20.92
C TYR A 241 -14.90 -7.18 19.55
N CYS A 242 -14.44 -6.29 18.67
CA CYS A 242 -14.90 -6.20 17.29
C CYS A 242 -14.58 -7.51 16.54
N LYS A 243 -13.34 -8.00 16.62
CA LYS A 243 -12.92 -9.28 16.02
C LYS A 243 -13.80 -10.43 16.49
N GLU A 244 -13.96 -10.58 17.81
CA GLU A 244 -14.80 -11.63 18.40
C GLU A 244 -16.25 -11.60 17.87
N ALA A 245 -16.81 -10.41 17.69
CA ALA A 245 -18.15 -10.24 17.17
C ALA A 245 -18.25 -10.57 15.67
N LEU A 246 -17.28 -10.16 14.86
CA LEU A 246 -17.24 -10.42 13.41
C LEU A 246 -16.99 -11.89 13.08
N GLU A 247 -16.13 -12.58 13.83
CA GLU A 247 -15.79 -13.99 13.60
C GLU A 247 -16.96 -14.95 13.79
N LYS A 248 -18.06 -14.51 14.43
CA LYS A 248 -19.32 -15.26 14.48
C LYS A 248 -19.95 -15.43 13.08
N ASN A 249 -19.55 -14.60 12.12
CA ASN A 249 -19.92 -14.73 10.73
C ASN A 249 -18.87 -15.53 9.96
N GLY A 250 -19.14 -16.78 9.64
CA GLY A 250 -18.21 -17.69 8.97
C GLY A 250 -17.75 -17.26 7.55
N ARG A 251 -18.28 -16.16 7.02
CA ARG A 251 -17.91 -15.59 5.70
C ARG A 251 -16.89 -14.46 5.81
N ILE A 252 -16.54 -14.05 7.02
CA ILE A 252 -15.60 -12.97 7.28
C ILE A 252 -14.34 -13.57 7.90
N GLN A 253 -13.21 -13.28 7.29
CA GLN A 253 -11.91 -13.54 7.90
C GLN A 253 -11.42 -12.24 8.52
N VAL A 254 -11.12 -12.28 9.81
CA VAL A 254 -10.64 -11.10 10.53
C VAL A 254 -9.18 -11.28 10.88
N TYR A 255 -8.38 -10.27 10.54
CA TYR A 255 -7.01 -10.14 11.02
C TYR A 255 -6.87 -8.86 11.83
N MET A 256 -5.88 -8.81 12.72
CA MET A 256 -5.52 -7.61 13.45
C MET A 256 -4.06 -7.28 13.15
N THR A 257 -3.73 -6.00 12.98
CA THR A 257 -2.35 -5.54 12.73
C THR A 257 -1.45 -5.82 13.92
N ARG A 258 -2.00 -5.76 15.14
CA ARG A 258 -1.37 -6.20 16.40
C ARG A 258 -2.39 -6.87 17.32
N GLU A 259 -1.96 -7.86 18.07
CA GLU A 259 -2.80 -8.58 19.07
C GLU A 259 -2.32 -8.38 20.51
N SER A 260 -1.25 -7.62 20.71
CA SER A 260 -0.64 -7.29 21.99
C SER A 260 -0.20 -5.82 22.03
N ASP A 261 0.40 -5.38 23.15
CA ASP A 261 1.00 -4.04 23.25
C ASP A 261 2.38 -4.05 22.57
N THR A 262 2.39 -4.07 21.26
CA THR A 262 3.59 -4.03 20.41
C THR A 262 3.35 -3.07 19.26
N SER A 263 4.41 -2.46 18.74
CA SER A 263 4.40 -1.81 17.43
C SER A 263 4.28 -2.88 16.32
N VAL A 264 3.70 -2.51 15.20
CA VAL A 264 3.46 -3.44 14.09
C VAL A 264 4.79 -3.77 13.40
N GLY A 265 5.08 -5.07 13.23
CA GLY A 265 6.32 -5.53 12.60
C GLY A 265 7.60 -5.19 13.37
N GLY A 266 7.49 -4.85 14.66
CA GLY A 266 8.64 -4.46 15.48
C GLY A 266 9.19 -3.07 15.17
N ALA A 267 8.36 -2.19 14.61
CA ALA A 267 8.73 -0.81 14.31
C ALA A 267 9.22 -0.06 15.55
N THR A 268 10.18 0.83 15.36
CA THR A 268 10.76 1.68 16.41
C THR A 268 10.42 3.15 16.23
N ASP A 269 9.77 3.51 15.13
CA ASP A 269 9.29 4.85 14.80
C ASP A 269 7.87 4.81 14.21
N VAL A 270 7.17 5.94 14.25
CA VAL A 270 5.77 6.06 13.79
C VAL A 270 5.64 5.76 12.31
N SER A 271 6.56 6.27 11.50
CA SER A 271 6.53 6.11 10.04
C SER A 271 6.61 4.65 9.63
N SER A 272 7.56 3.91 10.22
CA SER A 272 7.70 2.47 9.98
C SER A 272 6.49 1.68 10.51
N ASP A 273 5.91 2.09 11.64
CA ASP A 273 4.74 1.44 12.21
C ASP A 273 3.52 1.58 11.30
N LEU A 274 3.23 2.80 10.83
CA LEU A 274 2.13 3.08 9.90
C LEU A 274 2.29 2.30 8.57
N ARG A 275 3.50 2.26 8.03
CA ARG A 275 3.82 1.48 6.84
C ARG A 275 3.56 -0.01 7.05
N ASN A 276 4.03 -0.55 8.17
CA ASN A 276 3.86 -1.97 8.48
C ASN A 276 2.39 -2.36 8.63
N ARG A 277 1.52 -1.45 9.12
CA ARG A 277 0.06 -1.65 9.21
C ARG A 277 -0.54 -1.90 7.83
N ILE A 278 -0.21 -1.07 6.86
CA ILE A 278 -0.70 -1.22 5.48
C ILE A 278 -0.06 -2.42 4.79
N THR A 279 1.25 -2.62 4.91
CA THR A 279 1.92 -3.81 4.38
C THR A 279 1.28 -5.10 4.92
N PHE A 280 0.93 -5.13 6.20
CA PHE A 280 0.19 -6.24 6.79
C PHE A 280 -1.17 -6.43 6.11
N ALA A 281 -1.96 -5.36 5.95
CA ALA A 281 -3.27 -5.43 5.31
C ALA A 281 -3.17 -5.93 3.86
N VAL A 282 -2.22 -5.42 3.09
CA VAL A 282 -1.93 -5.88 1.72
C VAL A 282 -1.54 -7.36 1.71
N SER A 283 -0.66 -7.81 2.62
CA SER A 283 -0.24 -9.22 2.71
C SER A 283 -1.39 -10.18 3.04
N LYS A 284 -2.48 -9.67 3.61
CA LYS A 284 -3.70 -10.43 3.92
C LYS A 284 -4.74 -10.34 2.82
N ASN A 285 -4.48 -9.62 1.72
CA ASN A 285 -5.45 -9.29 0.68
C ASN A 285 -6.72 -8.66 1.31
N ALA A 286 -6.52 -7.61 2.10
CA ALA A 286 -7.60 -6.94 2.80
C ALA A 286 -8.67 -6.44 1.83
N ASP A 287 -9.92 -6.65 2.20
CA ASP A 287 -11.08 -6.07 1.53
C ASP A 287 -11.55 -4.79 2.22
N LEU A 288 -11.37 -4.73 3.53
CA LEU A 288 -11.68 -3.57 4.37
C LEU A 288 -10.55 -3.40 5.39
N PHE A 289 -10.16 -2.15 5.63
CA PHE A 289 -9.24 -1.78 6.69
C PHE A 289 -9.91 -0.79 7.64
N VAL A 290 -9.97 -1.13 8.93
CA VAL A 290 -10.64 -0.32 9.95
C VAL A 290 -9.66 -0.03 11.08
N SER A 291 -9.13 1.20 11.09
CA SER A 291 -8.25 1.69 12.13
C SER A 291 -9.06 2.25 13.30
N ILE A 292 -8.75 1.79 14.50
CA ILE A 292 -9.51 2.00 15.72
C ILE A 292 -8.74 2.93 16.64
N HIS A 293 -9.28 4.12 16.89
CA HIS A 293 -8.66 5.21 17.63
C HIS A 293 -9.58 5.83 18.68
N LEU A 294 -9.01 6.67 19.53
CA LEU A 294 -9.69 7.51 20.49
C LEU A 294 -9.22 8.97 20.30
N ASN A 295 -10.17 9.85 20.11
CA ASN A 295 -9.89 11.24 19.83
C ASN A 295 -9.34 11.98 21.08
N SER A 296 -8.60 13.06 20.81
CA SER A 296 -8.09 13.96 21.84
C SER A 296 -8.19 15.40 21.38
N ALA A 297 -8.69 16.27 22.25
CA ALA A 297 -8.75 17.72 22.04
C ALA A 297 -8.96 18.43 23.37
N GLY A 298 -9.30 19.70 23.35
CA GLY A 298 -9.70 20.44 24.57
C GLY A 298 -10.81 19.72 25.36
N ALA A 299 -10.83 19.80 26.65
CA ALA A 299 -11.69 19.06 27.58
C ALA A 299 -13.20 19.14 27.28
N SER A 300 -13.64 20.10 26.48
CA SER A 300 -15.05 20.25 26.06
C SER A 300 -15.40 19.47 24.80
N ALA A 301 -14.44 18.94 24.06
CA ALA A 301 -14.70 18.12 22.88
C ALA A 301 -15.20 16.73 23.29
N TYR A 302 -16.20 16.19 22.60
CA TYR A 302 -16.80 14.88 22.90
C TYR A 302 -17.50 14.27 21.69
N GLY A 303 -17.76 12.97 21.71
CA GLY A 303 -18.51 12.23 20.72
C GLY A 303 -17.64 11.40 19.78
N ALA A 304 -18.25 10.82 18.74
CA ALA A 304 -17.60 9.95 17.76
C ALA A 304 -17.59 10.57 16.37
N GLU A 305 -16.53 10.31 15.62
CA GLU A 305 -16.39 10.66 14.20
C GLU A 305 -15.63 9.56 13.45
N VAL A 306 -15.87 9.44 12.15
CA VAL A 306 -15.16 8.47 11.32
C VAL A 306 -14.60 9.16 10.09
N TYR A 307 -13.29 9.00 9.88
CA TYR A 307 -12.62 9.49 8.67
C TYR A 307 -12.63 8.42 7.59
N TYR A 308 -12.85 8.84 6.34
CA TYR A 308 -12.91 7.97 5.18
C TYR A 308 -12.21 8.61 3.98
N PRO A 309 -11.81 7.82 2.95
CA PRO A 309 -11.11 8.35 1.76
C PRO A 309 -11.97 9.37 1.00
N ASN A 310 -11.35 10.45 0.54
CA ASN A 310 -12.03 11.40 -0.36
C ASN A 310 -12.44 10.75 -1.69
N SER A 311 -13.12 11.48 -2.58
CA SER A 311 -13.59 10.96 -3.88
C SER A 311 -12.60 11.19 -5.02
N ASN A 312 -11.38 11.65 -4.73
CA ASN A 312 -10.33 11.85 -5.72
C ASN A 312 -9.66 10.53 -6.09
N TYR A 313 -8.91 10.49 -7.19
CA TYR A 313 -8.12 9.35 -7.67
C TYR A 313 -8.95 8.05 -7.83
N ARG A 314 -9.33 7.40 -6.77
CA ARG A 314 -10.15 6.17 -6.72
C ARG A 314 -11.52 6.48 -6.12
N SER A 315 -12.42 7.09 -6.91
CA SER A 315 -13.74 7.51 -6.42
C SER A 315 -14.62 6.34 -5.97
N ASP A 316 -14.43 5.16 -6.54
CA ASP A 316 -15.05 3.90 -6.14
C ASP A 316 -14.73 3.56 -4.68
N ILE A 317 -13.45 3.60 -4.33
CA ILE A 317 -12.96 3.33 -2.95
C ILE A 317 -13.43 4.42 -1.98
N GLY A 318 -13.43 5.69 -2.41
CA GLY A 318 -13.96 6.79 -1.60
C GLY A 318 -15.44 6.59 -1.25
N GLN A 319 -16.26 6.17 -2.21
CA GLN A 319 -17.69 5.88 -1.98
C GLN A 319 -17.89 4.67 -1.05
N GLU A 320 -17.13 3.61 -1.23
CA GLU A 320 -17.20 2.42 -0.35
C GLU A 320 -16.74 2.77 1.07
N GLY A 321 -15.66 3.55 1.22
CA GLY A 321 -15.21 4.06 2.51
C GLY A 321 -16.28 4.92 3.20
N GLN A 322 -16.97 5.79 2.47
CA GLN A 322 -18.08 6.60 3.00
C GLN A 322 -19.23 5.75 3.52
N LYS A 323 -19.61 4.72 2.78
CA LYS A 323 -20.69 3.79 3.19
C LYS A 323 -20.29 3.03 4.45
N LEU A 324 -19.07 2.49 4.50
CA LEU A 324 -18.52 1.80 5.67
C LEU A 324 -18.46 2.71 6.89
N ALA A 325 -17.89 3.90 6.75
CA ALA A 325 -17.82 4.90 7.80
C ALA A 325 -19.21 5.29 8.33
N SER A 326 -20.18 5.52 7.43
CA SER A 326 -21.55 5.89 7.80
C SER A 326 -22.26 4.77 8.57
N SER A 327 -22.04 3.51 8.20
CA SER A 327 -22.61 2.37 8.89
C SER A 327 -22.06 2.23 10.32
N ILE A 328 -20.75 2.40 10.50
CA ILE A 328 -20.10 2.35 11.82
C ILE A 328 -20.55 3.56 12.67
N GLN A 329 -20.48 4.78 12.14
CA GLN A 329 -20.89 5.99 12.85
C GLN A 329 -22.33 5.89 13.38
N LYS A 330 -23.24 5.35 12.58
CA LYS A 330 -24.63 5.11 12.96
C LYS A 330 -24.73 4.20 14.20
N GLN A 331 -23.95 3.13 14.26
CA GLN A 331 -23.95 2.19 15.38
C GLN A 331 -23.33 2.82 16.65
N LEU A 332 -22.27 3.62 16.51
CA LEU A 332 -21.70 4.37 17.64
C LEU A 332 -22.69 5.39 18.22
N VAL A 333 -23.39 6.12 17.36
CA VAL A 333 -24.45 7.05 17.76
C VAL A 333 -25.58 6.34 18.48
N SER A 334 -25.92 5.11 18.08
CA SER A 334 -26.95 4.30 18.75
C SER A 334 -26.62 3.94 20.21
N LEU A 335 -25.33 3.97 20.58
CA LEU A 335 -24.86 3.82 21.96
C LEU A 335 -25.00 5.10 22.79
N GLY A 336 -25.40 6.22 22.17
CA GLY A 336 -25.57 7.51 22.82
C GLY A 336 -24.36 8.45 22.66
N LEU A 337 -23.35 8.10 21.86
CA LEU A 337 -22.26 8.99 21.50
C LEU A 337 -22.78 10.17 20.69
N TYR A 338 -22.24 11.36 20.95
CA TYR A 338 -22.57 12.53 20.14
C TYR A 338 -22.06 12.34 18.71
N ASN A 339 -22.92 12.61 17.74
CA ASN A 339 -22.63 12.43 16.34
C ASN A 339 -21.81 13.61 15.79
N ARG A 340 -20.51 13.42 15.60
CA ARG A 340 -19.63 14.39 14.95
C ARG A 340 -19.57 14.20 13.43
N GLY A 341 -20.21 13.14 12.92
CA GLY A 341 -20.35 12.83 11.50
C GLY A 341 -19.22 11.95 10.93
N VAL A 342 -19.34 11.69 9.64
CA VAL A 342 -18.28 11.08 8.85
C VAL A 342 -17.56 12.18 8.06
N LYS A 343 -16.24 12.07 7.92
CA LYS A 343 -15.39 13.16 7.44
C LYS A 343 -14.35 12.68 6.45
N ILE A 344 -13.93 13.57 5.58
CA ILE A 344 -12.70 13.48 4.83
C ILE A 344 -11.70 14.48 5.42
N ASN A 345 -10.41 14.14 5.35
CA ASN A 345 -9.35 15.08 5.63
C ASN A 345 -8.39 15.05 4.44
N ASN A 346 -8.10 16.22 3.87
CA ASN A 346 -7.28 16.36 2.69
C ASN A 346 -5.91 16.91 3.08
N SER A 347 -4.85 16.37 2.47
CA SER A 347 -3.52 16.95 2.57
C SER A 347 -3.51 18.37 1.98
N ALA A 348 -2.80 19.28 2.64
CA ALA A 348 -2.63 20.64 2.13
C ALA A 348 -1.72 20.68 0.88
N ASN A 349 -0.72 19.82 0.82
CA ASN A 349 0.38 19.90 -0.15
C ASN A 349 0.48 18.67 -1.06
N SER A 350 0.15 17.48 -0.56
CA SER A 350 0.36 16.23 -1.29
C SER A 350 -0.74 15.96 -2.32
N LYS A 351 -0.35 15.28 -3.39
CA LYS A 351 -1.22 14.95 -4.53
C LYS A 351 -1.19 13.45 -4.81
N TYR A 352 -2.29 12.92 -5.31
CA TYR A 352 -2.32 11.61 -5.94
C TYR A 352 -1.66 11.63 -7.32
N PRO A 353 -1.29 10.47 -7.91
CA PRO A 353 -0.64 10.40 -9.23
C PRO A 353 -1.40 11.12 -10.34
N ASP A 354 -2.73 11.18 -10.26
CA ASP A 354 -3.58 11.93 -11.21
C ASP A 354 -3.57 13.46 -10.99
N GLY A 355 -2.76 13.95 -10.04
CA GLY A 355 -2.66 15.37 -9.68
C GLY A 355 -3.79 15.88 -8.78
N SER A 356 -4.73 15.03 -8.39
CA SER A 356 -5.80 15.38 -7.46
C SER A 356 -5.31 15.45 -6.00
N VAL A 357 -6.06 16.15 -5.14
CA VAL A 357 -5.68 16.32 -3.73
C VAL A 357 -5.75 14.99 -2.99
N GLN A 358 -4.65 14.64 -2.32
CA GLN A 358 -4.49 13.41 -1.57
C GLN A 358 -5.23 13.43 -0.23
N ASP A 359 -5.59 12.27 0.28
CA ASP A 359 -6.05 12.11 1.66
C ASP A 359 -4.91 12.42 2.64
N TYR A 360 -5.22 13.02 3.78
CA TYR A 360 -4.24 13.43 4.78
C TYR A 360 -3.63 12.24 5.53
N TYR A 361 -4.49 11.31 5.99
CA TYR A 361 -4.05 10.19 6.83
C TYR A 361 -3.39 9.10 6.00
N TYR A 362 -2.16 8.73 6.35
CA TYR A 362 -1.37 7.71 5.66
C TYR A 362 -2.13 6.39 5.45
N VAL A 363 -2.73 5.85 6.51
CA VAL A 363 -3.45 4.58 6.40
C VAL A 363 -4.67 4.66 5.47
N ILE A 364 -5.34 5.81 5.37
CA ILE A 364 -6.46 6.04 4.45
C ILE A 364 -5.96 6.12 3.01
N GLN A 365 -4.96 6.96 2.76
CA GLN A 365 -4.41 7.12 1.40
C GLN A 365 -3.82 5.83 0.85
N GLN A 366 -3.04 5.11 1.66
CA GLN A 366 -2.39 3.87 1.22
C GLN A 366 -3.39 2.71 1.05
N SER A 367 -4.40 2.58 1.90
CA SER A 367 -5.48 1.63 1.68
C SER A 367 -6.17 1.87 0.33
N LYS A 368 -6.46 3.14 0.02
CA LYS A 368 -7.08 3.55 -1.24
C LYS A 368 -6.19 3.24 -2.45
N ARG A 369 -4.89 3.54 -2.39
CA ARG A 369 -3.93 3.22 -3.44
C ARG A 369 -3.85 1.71 -3.67
N ASN A 370 -3.89 0.91 -2.61
CA ASN A 370 -3.85 -0.55 -2.69
C ASN A 370 -5.23 -1.19 -2.99
N GLY A 371 -6.26 -0.40 -3.28
CA GLY A 371 -7.51 -0.91 -3.85
C GLY A 371 -8.56 -1.37 -2.86
N PHE A 372 -8.48 -0.98 -1.59
CA PHE A 372 -9.48 -1.27 -0.58
C PHE A 372 -9.79 -0.03 0.28
N PRO A 373 -11.04 0.13 0.77
CA PRO A 373 -11.38 1.24 1.65
C PRO A 373 -10.71 1.07 3.03
N GLY A 374 -9.92 2.08 3.41
CA GLY A 374 -9.39 2.25 4.75
C GLY A 374 -10.11 3.40 5.44
N ILE A 375 -10.50 3.22 6.70
CA ILE A 375 -11.15 4.24 7.52
C ILE A 375 -10.49 4.33 8.89
N ILE A 376 -10.63 5.50 9.55
CA ILE A 376 -10.22 5.70 10.95
C ILE A 376 -11.47 6.00 11.77
N VAL A 377 -11.70 5.22 12.83
CA VAL A 377 -12.82 5.36 13.74
C VAL A 377 -12.35 6.00 15.03
N GLU A 378 -12.75 7.24 15.26
CA GLU A 378 -12.51 8.00 16.50
C GLU A 378 -13.72 7.84 17.41
N HIS A 379 -13.66 6.89 18.36
CA HIS A 379 -14.82 6.43 19.12
C HIS A 379 -15.34 7.44 20.13
N ALA A 380 -14.44 8.10 20.86
CA ALA A 380 -14.77 9.04 21.93
C ALA A 380 -13.51 9.84 22.28
N PHE A 381 -13.66 10.95 23.01
CA PHE A 381 -12.53 11.76 23.44
C PHE A 381 -11.94 11.25 24.75
N LEU A 382 -10.74 10.65 24.69
CA LEU A 382 -10.03 10.20 25.89
C LEU A 382 -9.66 11.39 26.83
N SER A 383 -9.50 12.59 26.26
CA SER A 383 -9.28 13.84 27.00
C SER A 383 -10.53 14.36 27.72
N ASN A 384 -11.74 13.86 27.39
CA ASN A 384 -13.00 14.28 27.98
C ASN A 384 -13.45 13.33 29.10
N ALA A 385 -13.55 13.83 30.33
CA ALA A 385 -13.91 12.99 31.48
C ALA A 385 -15.31 12.36 31.36
N SER A 386 -16.28 13.04 30.72
CA SER A 386 -17.62 12.50 30.51
C SER A 386 -17.64 11.37 29.51
N ASP A 387 -16.94 11.51 28.37
CA ASP A 387 -16.78 10.46 27.37
C ASP A 387 -16.05 9.26 27.97
N TYR A 388 -14.95 9.50 28.68
CA TYR A 388 -14.24 8.44 29.38
C TYR A 388 -15.15 7.66 30.32
N GLN A 389 -15.85 8.36 31.23
CA GLN A 389 -16.70 7.71 32.21
C GLN A 389 -17.87 6.96 31.56
N LYS A 390 -18.45 7.49 30.49
CA LYS A 390 -19.61 6.86 29.83
C LYS A 390 -19.23 5.67 28.96
N TYR A 391 -18.10 5.75 28.22
CA TYR A 391 -17.83 4.84 27.11
C TYR A 391 -16.50 4.08 27.22
N LEU A 392 -15.52 4.53 28.03
CA LEU A 392 -14.15 3.99 28.00
C LEU A 392 -13.69 3.36 29.33
N SER A 393 -14.38 3.62 30.44
CA SER A 393 -13.90 3.34 31.80
C SER A 393 -14.06 1.89 32.28
N SER A 394 -14.63 0.98 31.48
CA SER A 394 -14.75 -0.44 31.83
C SER A 394 -14.71 -1.34 30.59
N ASP A 395 -14.41 -2.64 30.79
CA ASP A 395 -14.37 -3.61 29.72
C ASP A 395 -15.74 -3.80 29.04
N GLU A 396 -16.85 -3.69 29.78
CA GLU A 396 -18.20 -3.78 29.21
C GLU A 396 -18.47 -2.63 28.24
N LYS A 397 -17.96 -1.43 28.53
CA LYS A 397 -18.11 -0.24 27.69
C LYS A 397 -17.25 -0.37 26.43
N LEU A 398 -16.00 -0.80 26.57
CA LEU A 398 -15.12 -1.06 25.43
C LEU A 398 -15.67 -2.19 24.54
N LYS A 399 -16.27 -3.22 25.15
CA LYS A 399 -16.97 -4.29 24.41
C LYS A 399 -18.15 -3.73 23.64
N ALA A 400 -18.95 -2.86 24.23
CA ALA A 400 -20.08 -2.25 23.55
C ALA A 400 -19.65 -1.44 22.30
N LEU A 401 -18.50 -0.74 22.37
CA LEU A 401 -17.90 -0.04 21.23
C LEU A 401 -17.45 -1.02 20.16
N GLY A 402 -16.66 -2.05 20.50
CA GLY A 402 -16.20 -3.05 19.52
C GLY A 402 -17.35 -3.82 18.88
N GLU A 403 -18.41 -4.15 19.63
CA GLU A 403 -19.63 -4.75 19.08
C GLU A 403 -20.39 -3.76 18.17
N ALA A 404 -20.34 -2.45 18.44
CA ALA A 404 -20.92 -1.43 17.56
C ALA A 404 -20.16 -1.35 16.22
N ASP A 405 -18.85 -1.37 16.26
CA ASP A 405 -18.03 -1.44 15.05
C ASP A 405 -18.37 -2.67 14.23
N ALA A 406 -18.42 -3.83 14.86
CA ALA A 406 -18.78 -5.07 14.20
C ALA A 406 -20.18 -5.01 13.55
N ARG A 407 -21.17 -4.44 14.24
CA ARG A 407 -22.52 -4.25 13.66
C ARG A 407 -22.49 -3.30 12.47
N GLY A 408 -21.70 -2.22 12.54
CA GLY A 408 -21.55 -1.28 11.42
C GLY A 408 -20.88 -1.92 10.21
N ILE A 409 -19.81 -2.68 10.43
CA ILE A 409 -19.13 -3.46 9.37
C ILE A 409 -20.10 -4.49 8.76
N LEU A 410 -20.83 -5.23 9.58
CA LEU A 410 -21.83 -6.21 9.10
C LEU A 410 -22.98 -5.54 8.34
N GLU A 411 -23.45 -4.37 8.78
CA GLU A 411 -24.49 -3.60 8.08
C GLU A 411 -23.97 -3.16 6.69
N TYR A 412 -22.74 -2.66 6.62
CA TYR A 412 -22.12 -2.33 5.34
C TYR A 412 -22.01 -3.56 4.43
N ILE A 413 -21.47 -4.67 4.94
CA ILE A 413 -21.28 -5.90 4.17
C ILE A 413 -22.63 -6.41 3.63
N ASN A 414 -23.64 -6.50 4.48
CA ASN A 414 -24.96 -7.02 4.08
C ASN A 414 -25.64 -6.17 3.00
N ASN A 415 -25.37 -4.87 2.96
CA ASN A 415 -25.98 -3.96 1.99
C ASN A 415 -25.17 -3.80 0.69
N ASN A 416 -23.87 -4.08 0.70
CA ASN A 416 -22.98 -3.72 -0.41
C ASN A 416 -22.17 -4.90 -0.96
N VAL A 417 -22.12 -6.07 -0.30
CA VAL A 417 -21.33 -7.22 -0.74
C VAL A 417 -22.24 -8.37 -1.12
N GLN A 418 -22.07 -8.89 -2.31
CA GLN A 418 -22.73 -10.11 -2.75
C GLN A 418 -21.82 -11.31 -2.52
N PHE A 419 -22.29 -12.26 -1.72
CA PHE A 419 -21.58 -13.51 -1.53
C PHE A 419 -22.08 -14.60 -2.46
N GLY A 420 -21.19 -15.50 -2.84
CA GLY A 420 -21.50 -16.67 -3.65
C GLY A 420 -20.46 -17.76 -3.51
N ASN A 421 -20.67 -18.84 -4.25
CA ASN A 421 -19.75 -19.97 -4.32
C ASN A 421 -19.50 -20.40 -5.76
N TRP A 422 -18.30 -20.89 -6.02
CA TRP A 422 -17.99 -21.59 -7.24
C TRP A 422 -18.63 -22.98 -7.25
N GLN A 423 -19.27 -23.33 -8.36
CA GLN A 423 -19.80 -24.65 -8.63
C GLN A 423 -19.16 -25.24 -9.88
N GLN A 424 -18.66 -26.46 -9.78
CA GLN A 424 -18.08 -27.18 -10.90
C GLN A 424 -19.04 -28.28 -11.37
N ASN A 425 -19.24 -28.37 -12.68
CA ASN A 425 -19.95 -29.46 -13.33
C ASN A 425 -19.10 -29.96 -14.53
N GLY A 426 -18.43 -31.08 -14.35
CA GLY A 426 -17.41 -31.55 -15.29
C GLY A 426 -16.24 -30.57 -15.40
N SER A 427 -15.98 -30.10 -16.62
CA SER A 427 -14.96 -29.06 -16.87
C SER A 427 -15.48 -27.63 -16.78
N GLN A 428 -16.77 -27.44 -16.56
CA GLN A 428 -17.42 -26.14 -16.54
C GLN A 428 -17.53 -25.59 -15.12
N TRP A 429 -17.24 -24.32 -14.97
CA TRP A 429 -17.40 -23.58 -13.72
C TRP A 429 -18.52 -22.55 -13.83
N LYS A 430 -19.31 -22.41 -12.78
CA LYS A 430 -20.34 -21.39 -12.59
C LYS A 430 -20.13 -20.72 -11.26
N PHE A 431 -20.54 -19.45 -11.14
CA PHE A 431 -20.64 -18.77 -9.87
C PHE A 431 -22.11 -18.60 -9.48
N VAL A 432 -22.47 -19.11 -8.31
CA VAL A 432 -23.84 -19.03 -7.78
C VAL A 432 -23.83 -18.11 -6.56
N TYR A 433 -24.63 -17.07 -6.62
CA TYR A 433 -24.87 -16.20 -5.47
C TYR A 433 -25.70 -16.91 -4.40
N TYR A 434 -25.60 -16.51 -3.16
CA TYR A 434 -26.39 -17.14 -2.07
C TYR A 434 -27.91 -16.96 -2.19
N ASN A 435 -28.37 -16.04 -3.02
CA ASN A 435 -29.78 -15.93 -3.39
C ASN A 435 -30.24 -17.00 -4.42
N GLY A 436 -29.36 -17.93 -4.80
CA GLY A 436 -29.62 -18.99 -5.75
C GLY A 436 -29.49 -18.58 -7.23
N LYS A 437 -29.20 -17.31 -7.55
CA LYS A 437 -28.99 -16.88 -8.93
C LYS A 437 -27.55 -17.16 -9.36
N TYR A 438 -27.37 -17.33 -10.65
CA TYR A 438 -26.04 -17.48 -11.27
C TYR A 438 -25.56 -16.16 -11.86
N ALA A 439 -24.25 -15.95 -11.88
CA ALA A 439 -23.63 -14.96 -12.73
C ALA A 439 -23.84 -15.39 -14.19
N VAL A 440 -24.52 -14.58 -15.00
CA VAL A 440 -24.85 -14.90 -16.39
C VAL A 440 -24.67 -13.67 -17.26
N ASN A 441 -24.02 -13.87 -18.41
CA ASN A 441 -23.80 -12.83 -19.42
C ASN A 441 -23.24 -11.51 -18.83
N CYS A 442 -22.25 -11.64 -17.95
CA CYS A 442 -21.69 -10.51 -17.22
C CYS A 442 -20.22 -10.70 -16.88
N TRP A 443 -19.55 -9.58 -16.63
CA TRP A 443 -18.32 -9.54 -15.90
C TRP A 443 -18.57 -9.51 -14.39
N GLU A 444 -17.85 -10.33 -13.65
CA GLU A 444 -17.86 -10.33 -12.18
C GLU A 444 -16.45 -10.27 -11.62
N LYS A 445 -16.22 -9.38 -10.66
CA LYS A 445 -14.98 -9.32 -9.90
C LYS A 445 -15.13 -10.15 -8.62
N ILE A 446 -14.60 -11.36 -8.63
CA ILE A 446 -14.73 -12.33 -7.53
C ILE A 446 -13.35 -12.48 -6.87
N ASP A 447 -13.28 -12.24 -5.57
CA ASP A 447 -12.04 -12.33 -4.78
C ASP A 447 -10.85 -11.57 -5.42
N GLY A 448 -11.14 -10.38 -5.98
CA GLY A 448 -10.14 -9.50 -6.58
C GLY A 448 -9.85 -9.73 -8.08
N PHE A 449 -10.29 -10.82 -8.67
CA PHE A 449 -10.07 -11.15 -10.07
C PHE A 449 -11.33 -10.99 -10.92
N TRP A 450 -11.18 -10.52 -12.16
CA TRP A 450 -12.28 -10.44 -13.10
C TRP A 450 -12.50 -11.75 -13.83
N TYR A 451 -13.77 -12.17 -13.91
CA TYR A 451 -14.25 -13.34 -14.64
C TYR A 451 -15.38 -12.94 -15.55
N HIS A 452 -15.54 -13.62 -16.69
CA HIS A 452 -16.69 -13.43 -17.55
C HIS A 452 -17.49 -14.71 -17.64
N PHE A 453 -18.81 -14.58 -17.55
CA PHE A 453 -19.77 -15.66 -17.63
C PHE A 453 -20.63 -15.52 -18.90
N ASP A 454 -20.85 -16.60 -19.61
CA ASP A 454 -21.73 -16.63 -20.78
C ASP A 454 -23.22 -16.55 -20.40
N GLY A 455 -24.13 -16.59 -21.40
CA GLY A 455 -25.57 -16.58 -21.20
C GLY A 455 -26.13 -17.82 -20.48
N ASN A 456 -25.35 -18.89 -20.36
CA ASN A 456 -25.67 -20.09 -19.59
C ASN A 456 -25.05 -20.08 -18.19
N GLY A 457 -24.35 -18.99 -17.84
CA GLY A 457 -23.62 -18.83 -16.58
C GLY A 457 -22.33 -19.65 -16.51
N ILE A 458 -21.76 -20.05 -17.63
CA ILE A 458 -20.50 -20.79 -17.68
C ILE A 458 -19.34 -19.80 -17.71
N MET A 459 -18.40 -19.95 -16.77
CA MET A 459 -17.16 -19.19 -16.73
C MET A 459 -16.36 -19.42 -17.99
N GLN A 460 -16.01 -18.35 -18.68
CA GLN A 460 -15.25 -18.41 -19.92
C GLN A 460 -13.76 -18.44 -19.66
N THR A 461 -13.01 -19.00 -20.62
CA THR A 461 -11.53 -19.08 -20.63
C THR A 461 -11.01 -18.85 -22.04
N GLY A 462 -9.73 -18.47 -22.18
CA GLY A 462 -9.12 -18.19 -23.48
C GLY A 462 -9.54 -16.83 -24.04
N TRP A 463 -9.45 -16.68 -25.37
CA TRP A 463 -9.81 -15.45 -26.04
C TRP A 463 -11.30 -15.19 -26.03
N LEU A 464 -11.70 -13.99 -25.61
CA LEU A 464 -13.07 -13.50 -25.55
C LEU A 464 -13.18 -12.20 -26.35
N ASN A 465 -14.11 -12.16 -27.32
CA ASN A 465 -14.45 -10.93 -28.04
C ASN A 465 -15.80 -10.40 -27.58
N LEU A 466 -15.81 -9.19 -27.07
CA LEU A 466 -17.03 -8.48 -26.69
C LEU A 466 -17.11 -7.17 -27.49
N SER A 467 -18.06 -7.13 -28.41
CA SER A 467 -18.32 -5.94 -29.24
C SER A 467 -17.09 -5.39 -29.96
N GLY A 468 -16.20 -6.27 -30.42
CA GLY A 468 -14.98 -5.90 -31.14
C GLY A 468 -13.73 -5.74 -30.25
N THR A 469 -13.89 -5.71 -28.95
CA THR A 469 -12.77 -5.66 -27.99
C THR A 469 -12.39 -7.08 -27.58
N TRP A 470 -11.10 -7.41 -27.69
CA TRP A 470 -10.58 -8.70 -27.29
C TRP A 470 -10.03 -8.68 -25.87
N TYR A 471 -10.35 -9.73 -25.11
CA TYR A 471 -9.85 -10.04 -23.78
C TYR A 471 -9.26 -11.44 -23.77
N TYR A 472 -8.38 -11.72 -22.82
CA TYR A 472 -7.89 -13.08 -22.60
C TYR A 472 -8.18 -13.49 -21.14
N LEU A 473 -8.84 -14.64 -21.00
CA LEU A 473 -9.14 -15.24 -19.71
C LEU A 473 -8.22 -16.45 -19.53
N ASN A 474 -7.46 -16.47 -18.45
CA ASN A 474 -6.54 -17.54 -18.11
C ASN A 474 -7.28 -18.90 -18.01
N PRO A 475 -6.57 -20.04 -17.99
CA PRO A 475 -7.21 -21.35 -17.81
C PRO A 475 -8.04 -21.48 -16.52
N ASN A 476 -7.76 -20.68 -15.50
CA ASN A 476 -8.56 -20.57 -14.26
C ASN A 476 -9.72 -19.58 -14.39
N GLY A 477 -9.95 -18.98 -15.55
CA GLY A 477 -10.99 -17.99 -15.82
C GLY A 477 -10.63 -16.54 -15.51
N ALA A 478 -9.57 -16.27 -14.75
CA ALA A 478 -9.18 -14.92 -14.40
C ALA A 478 -8.72 -14.12 -15.63
N MET A 479 -9.21 -12.87 -15.76
CA MET A 479 -8.83 -11.97 -16.84
C MET A 479 -7.35 -11.61 -16.75
N GLN A 480 -6.67 -11.74 -17.89
CA GLN A 480 -5.27 -11.36 -18.04
C GLN A 480 -5.13 -9.86 -18.30
N THR A 481 -4.09 -9.26 -17.72
CA THR A 481 -3.62 -7.91 -18.03
C THR A 481 -2.12 -7.94 -18.29
N GLY A 482 -1.57 -6.90 -18.90
CA GLY A 482 -0.15 -6.83 -19.24
C GLY A 482 0.24 -7.73 -20.42
N TRP A 483 1.52 -8.08 -20.46
CA TRP A 483 2.06 -8.92 -21.54
C TRP A 483 1.62 -10.38 -21.44
N LEU A 484 1.20 -10.94 -22.56
CA LEU A 484 0.78 -12.32 -22.70
C LEU A 484 1.49 -12.96 -23.89
N LYS A 485 2.20 -14.05 -23.67
CA LYS A 485 2.84 -14.83 -24.75
C LYS A 485 2.08 -16.13 -25.00
N LEU A 486 1.50 -16.27 -26.19
CA LEU A 486 0.82 -17.48 -26.64
C LEU A 486 1.40 -17.96 -27.98
N ASN A 487 1.77 -19.21 -28.05
CA ASN A 487 2.30 -19.82 -29.28
C ASN A 487 3.42 -18.99 -29.95
N ASN A 488 4.34 -18.45 -29.15
CA ASN A 488 5.42 -17.55 -29.56
C ASN A 488 4.98 -16.17 -30.10
N VAL A 489 3.72 -15.78 -29.95
CA VAL A 489 3.20 -14.46 -30.30
C VAL A 489 2.96 -13.70 -29.02
N TRP A 490 3.42 -12.45 -28.98
CA TRP A 490 3.18 -11.54 -27.87
C TRP A 490 1.91 -10.71 -28.09
N TYR A 491 1.12 -10.59 -27.07
CA TYR A 491 -0.06 -9.74 -26.96
C TYR A 491 0.07 -8.83 -25.75
N TYR A 492 -0.54 -7.66 -25.80
CA TYR A 492 -0.62 -6.77 -24.65
C TYR A 492 -2.08 -6.49 -24.32
N LEU A 493 -2.45 -6.76 -23.07
CA LEU A 493 -3.77 -6.46 -22.49
C LEU A 493 -3.59 -5.27 -21.55
N ASN A 494 -4.30 -4.18 -21.78
CA ASN A 494 -4.21 -3.00 -20.89
C ASN A 494 -4.78 -3.29 -19.47
N ALA A 495 -4.77 -2.31 -18.60
CA ALA A 495 -5.26 -2.47 -17.21
C ALA A 495 -6.74 -2.87 -17.14
N SER A 496 -7.56 -2.54 -18.14
CA SER A 496 -8.96 -3.00 -18.25
C SER A 496 -9.09 -4.39 -18.89
N GLY A 497 -7.98 -5.08 -19.19
CA GLY A 497 -7.96 -6.38 -19.87
C GLY A 497 -8.16 -6.31 -21.39
N ALA A 498 -8.38 -5.14 -21.97
CA ALA A 498 -8.58 -4.98 -23.39
C ALA A 498 -7.26 -5.16 -24.17
N MET A 499 -7.24 -6.05 -25.17
CA MET A 499 -6.08 -6.26 -26.03
C MET A 499 -5.80 -5.00 -26.86
N GLN A 500 -4.57 -4.55 -26.83
CA GLN A 500 -4.11 -3.42 -27.64
C GLN A 500 -3.83 -3.86 -29.07
N VAL A 501 -4.22 -3.02 -30.02
CA VAL A 501 -4.03 -3.22 -31.46
C VAL A 501 -3.32 -2.01 -32.04
N GLY A 502 -2.32 -2.25 -32.86
CA GLY A 502 -1.50 -1.18 -33.45
C GLY A 502 -0.28 -0.86 -32.60
N TRP A 503 0.31 0.30 -32.83
CA TRP A 503 1.49 0.72 -32.10
C TRP A 503 1.16 1.03 -30.65
N LEU A 504 1.90 0.42 -29.75
CA LEU A 504 1.78 0.58 -28.30
C LEU A 504 3.01 1.31 -27.78
N ASN A 505 2.79 2.42 -27.09
CA ASN A 505 3.86 3.12 -26.38
C ASN A 505 3.77 2.77 -24.90
N LEU A 506 4.82 2.13 -24.37
CA LEU A 506 4.96 1.83 -22.95
C LEU A 506 6.24 2.49 -22.45
N GLY A 507 6.11 3.51 -21.62
CA GLY A 507 7.26 4.21 -21.04
C GLY A 507 8.22 4.80 -22.07
N GLY A 508 7.72 5.30 -23.21
CA GLY A 508 8.54 5.85 -24.29
C GLY A 508 8.99 4.82 -25.34
N THR A 509 8.81 3.53 -25.12
CA THR A 509 9.14 2.47 -26.08
C THR A 509 7.92 2.08 -26.90
N TRP A 510 8.09 2.02 -28.21
CA TRP A 510 7.04 1.59 -29.15
C TRP A 510 7.15 0.09 -29.47
N TYR A 511 6.02 -0.57 -29.40
CA TYR A 511 5.85 -2.01 -29.70
C TYR A 511 4.87 -2.23 -30.82
#